data_3f9ebc614f75c53962fd79d1cbd8ece7
#
_entry.id   3f9ebc614f75c53962fd79d1cbd8ece7
#
_cell.length_a   1.000
_cell.length_b   1.000
_cell.length_c   1.000
_cell.angle_alpha   90.00
_cell.angle_beta   90.00
_cell.angle_gamma   90.00
#
_symmetry.space_group_name_H-M   'P 1'
#
loop_
_entity.id
_entity.type
_entity.pdbx_description
1 polymer ?
#
loop_
_entity_poly.entity_id
_entity_poly.type
_entity_poly.pdbx_seq_one_letter_code
_entity_poly.pdbx_strand_id
1 'polypeptide(L)'
;MYEDIARNIRDILAELPPDVALEAAVKKRQPAEILAAIEAGVKIIGHNYLSEAEQTYPLIGEKAEWHFIGKLQSNKCKKIVRLFSVVETVDSFEIASELNRRAAEIDKVLSVFIEINSGREEQKSGVLPEDTVELAKRVSGLSNLRLSGLMTMGPALEDPDELRSVFRLTKNKFDEIAAMGLPNTELKFLSMGMSGSYKVAVQEGTNLVRLGTRIFGPRP
;
A
#
# COMPACT_ATOMS: atom_id res chain seq x y z
N MET A 1 -25.79 -6.43 -5.58
CA MET A 1 -24.30 -6.45 -5.70
C MET A 1 -23.69 -5.08 -5.40
N TYR A 2 -23.98 -4.01 -6.13
CA TYR A 2 -23.38 -2.69 -5.84
C TYR A 2 -23.90 -2.06 -4.54
N GLU A 3 -25.15 -2.29 -4.18
CA GLU A 3 -25.72 -1.89 -2.89
C GLU A 3 -24.99 -2.54 -1.70
N ASP A 4 -24.57 -3.79 -1.86
CA ASP A 4 -23.79 -4.49 -0.83
C ASP A 4 -22.40 -3.88 -0.68
N ILE A 5 -21.73 -3.51 -1.79
CA ILE A 5 -20.45 -2.81 -1.78
C ILE A 5 -20.59 -1.49 -1.02
N ALA A 6 -21.61 -0.69 -1.36
CA ALA A 6 -21.86 0.59 -0.72
C ALA A 6 -22.18 0.45 0.78
N ARG A 7 -22.96 -0.55 1.16
CA ARG A 7 -23.23 -0.86 2.57
C ARG A 7 -21.96 -1.25 3.31
N ASN A 8 -21.20 -2.22 2.78
CA ASN A 8 -19.96 -2.68 3.39
C ASN A 8 -18.97 -1.53 3.62
N ILE A 9 -18.85 -0.59 2.67
CA ILE A 9 -17.96 0.57 2.79
C ILE A 9 -18.44 1.50 3.89
N ARG A 10 -19.74 1.83 3.95
CA ARG A 10 -20.28 2.66 5.03
C ARG A 10 -20.03 2.05 6.41
N ASP A 11 -20.24 0.74 6.54
CA ASP A 11 -20.00 0.03 7.79
C ASP A 11 -18.52 0.06 8.18
N ILE A 12 -17.62 -0.17 7.21
CA ILE A 12 -16.16 -0.08 7.44
C ILE A 12 -15.76 1.34 7.86
N LEU A 13 -16.20 2.36 7.13
CA LEU A 13 -15.84 3.75 7.42
C LEU A 13 -16.39 4.21 8.79
N ALA A 14 -17.52 3.68 9.22
CA ALA A 14 -18.06 3.93 10.56
C ALA A 14 -17.28 3.21 11.67
N GLU A 15 -16.62 2.09 11.37
CA GLU A 15 -15.77 1.35 12.32
C GLU A 15 -14.35 1.92 12.42
N LEU A 16 -13.83 2.57 11.36
CA LEU A 16 -12.47 3.08 11.33
C LEU A 16 -12.34 4.42 12.09
N PRO A 17 -11.25 4.62 12.84
CA PRO A 17 -10.90 5.94 13.37
C PRO A 17 -10.77 6.98 12.24
N PRO A 18 -11.07 8.26 12.51
CA PRO A 18 -11.09 9.32 11.47
C PRO A 18 -9.73 9.55 10.78
N ASP A 19 -8.64 9.18 11.42
CA ASP A 19 -7.26 9.28 10.93
C ASP A 19 -6.78 8.03 10.17
N VAL A 20 -7.63 7.01 10.05
CA VAL A 20 -7.31 5.77 9.32
C VAL A 20 -7.97 5.77 7.94
N ALA A 21 -7.16 5.82 6.90
CA ALA A 21 -7.61 5.75 5.52
C ALA A 21 -7.97 4.31 5.10
N LEU A 22 -8.99 4.20 4.24
CA LEU A 22 -9.40 2.95 3.61
C LEU A 22 -8.88 2.88 2.18
N GLU A 23 -8.04 1.89 1.90
CA GLU A 23 -7.66 1.49 0.54
C GLU A 23 -8.47 0.26 0.12
N ALA A 24 -9.14 0.36 -1.02
CA ALA A 24 -9.83 -0.77 -1.61
C ALA A 24 -8.86 -1.60 -2.47
N ALA A 25 -8.56 -2.83 -2.05
CA ALA A 25 -7.75 -3.77 -2.83
C ALA A 25 -8.61 -4.40 -3.95
N VAL A 26 -8.45 -3.89 -5.17
CA VAL A 26 -9.36 -4.13 -6.32
C VAL A 26 -8.96 -5.31 -7.22
N LYS A 27 -8.06 -6.17 -6.75
CA LYS A 27 -7.62 -7.36 -7.48
C LYS A 27 -8.78 -8.20 -7.98
N LYS A 28 -8.83 -8.47 -9.30
CA LYS A 28 -9.86 -9.24 -10.00
C LYS A 28 -11.27 -8.64 -9.87
N ARG A 29 -11.40 -7.31 -9.71
CA ARG A 29 -12.70 -6.63 -9.67
C ARG A 29 -12.98 -5.93 -10.98
N GLN A 30 -14.27 -5.94 -11.36
CA GLN A 30 -14.72 -5.25 -12.57
C GLN A 30 -14.72 -3.74 -12.35
N PRO A 31 -14.51 -2.91 -13.40
CA PRO A 31 -14.54 -1.46 -13.29
C PRO A 31 -15.80 -0.90 -12.62
N ALA A 32 -16.96 -1.52 -12.87
CA ALA A 32 -18.23 -1.10 -12.28
C ALA A 32 -18.28 -1.34 -10.75
N GLU A 33 -17.64 -2.41 -10.24
CA GLU A 33 -17.51 -2.64 -8.78
C GLU A 33 -16.60 -1.58 -8.15
N ILE A 34 -15.50 -1.22 -8.84
CA ILE A 34 -14.55 -0.20 -8.38
C ILE A 34 -15.21 1.17 -8.35
N LEU A 35 -15.96 1.54 -9.39
CA LEU A 35 -16.72 2.79 -9.43
C LEU A 35 -17.75 2.87 -8.30
N ALA A 36 -18.49 1.78 -8.05
CA ALA A 36 -19.43 1.72 -6.93
C ALA A 36 -18.73 1.92 -5.57
N ALA A 37 -17.51 1.38 -5.41
CA ALA A 37 -16.72 1.60 -4.20
C ALA A 37 -16.29 3.07 -4.06
N ILE A 38 -15.86 3.71 -5.14
CA ILE A 38 -15.49 5.13 -5.16
C ILE A 38 -16.69 6.02 -4.83
N GLU A 39 -17.83 5.76 -5.44
CA GLU A 39 -19.10 6.48 -5.18
C GLU A 39 -19.55 6.33 -3.72
N ALA A 40 -19.27 5.18 -3.09
CA ALA A 40 -19.55 4.93 -1.68
C ALA A 40 -18.55 5.59 -0.71
N GLY A 41 -17.49 6.26 -1.21
CA GLY A 41 -16.57 7.05 -0.40
C GLY A 41 -15.12 6.57 -0.38
N VAL A 42 -14.76 5.48 -1.06
CA VAL A 42 -13.35 5.07 -1.22
C VAL A 42 -12.59 6.13 -2.00
N LYS A 43 -11.43 6.54 -1.47
CA LYS A 43 -10.55 7.52 -2.10
C LYS A 43 -9.28 6.91 -2.68
N ILE A 44 -8.88 5.74 -2.20
CA ILE A 44 -7.63 5.05 -2.56
C ILE A 44 -7.96 3.66 -3.07
N ILE A 45 -7.44 3.31 -4.25
CA ILE A 45 -7.59 1.98 -4.85
C ILE A 45 -6.22 1.32 -5.06
N GLY A 46 -6.08 0.09 -4.59
CA GLY A 46 -4.84 -0.68 -4.68
C GLY A 46 -4.89 -1.80 -5.71
N HIS A 47 -4.02 -1.73 -6.70
CA HIS A 47 -3.88 -2.74 -7.73
C HIS A 47 -2.68 -3.66 -7.50
N ASN A 48 -2.92 -4.98 -7.59
CA ASN A 48 -1.84 -5.97 -7.55
C ASN A 48 -1.21 -6.24 -8.92
N TYR A 49 -1.94 -5.99 -10.01
CA TYR A 49 -1.51 -6.29 -11.37
C TYR A 49 -1.59 -5.07 -12.27
N LEU A 50 -0.47 -4.76 -12.92
CA LEU A 50 -0.39 -3.67 -13.87
C LEU A 50 -1.38 -3.83 -15.03
N SER A 51 -1.57 -5.05 -15.54
CA SER A 51 -2.51 -5.33 -16.64
C SER A 51 -3.96 -5.01 -16.28
N GLU A 52 -4.39 -5.26 -15.04
CA GLU A 52 -5.71 -4.88 -14.56
C GLU A 52 -5.83 -3.35 -14.46
N ALA A 53 -4.80 -2.69 -13.96
CA ALA A 53 -4.77 -1.23 -13.86
C ALA A 53 -4.83 -0.57 -15.25
N GLU A 54 -4.09 -1.05 -16.24
CA GLU A 54 -4.12 -0.53 -17.62
C GLU A 54 -5.52 -0.65 -18.25
N GLN A 55 -6.29 -1.69 -17.92
CA GLN A 55 -7.65 -1.89 -18.41
C GLN A 55 -8.68 -1.00 -17.69
N THR A 56 -8.48 -0.75 -16.41
CA THR A 56 -9.44 0.00 -15.59
C THR A 56 -9.19 1.52 -15.61
N TYR A 57 -7.94 1.95 -15.84
CA TYR A 57 -7.57 3.37 -15.81
C TYR A 57 -8.40 4.25 -16.76
N PRO A 58 -8.68 3.87 -18.03
CA PRO A 58 -9.48 4.68 -18.96
C PRO A 58 -10.91 4.95 -18.47
N LEU A 59 -11.43 4.10 -17.57
CA LEU A 59 -12.82 4.18 -17.07
C LEU A 59 -12.90 4.90 -15.72
N ILE A 60 -11.87 4.81 -14.91
CA ILE A 60 -11.82 5.34 -13.54
C ILE A 60 -11.08 6.68 -13.50
N GLY A 61 -9.91 6.77 -14.15
CA GLY A 61 -9.10 7.98 -14.21
C GLY A 61 -8.76 8.53 -12.82
N GLU A 62 -8.91 9.84 -12.66
CA GLU A 62 -8.57 10.60 -11.46
C GLU A 62 -9.66 10.59 -10.36
N LYS A 63 -10.67 9.71 -10.47
CA LYS A 63 -11.73 9.61 -9.46
C LYS A 63 -11.25 9.02 -8.13
N ALA A 64 -10.08 8.39 -8.11
CA ALA A 64 -9.42 7.86 -6.92
C ALA A 64 -7.90 8.00 -7.04
N GLU A 65 -7.20 7.92 -5.91
CA GLU A 65 -5.77 7.78 -5.86
C GLU A 65 -5.37 6.33 -6.15
N TRP A 66 -4.36 6.15 -7.02
CA TRP A 66 -3.94 4.84 -7.50
C TRP A 66 -2.68 4.38 -6.80
N HIS A 67 -2.80 3.31 -6.03
CA HIS A 67 -1.68 2.64 -5.36
C HIS A 67 -1.33 1.33 -6.05
N PHE A 68 -0.04 1.07 -6.25
CA PHE A 68 0.45 -0.23 -6.67
C PHE A 68 0.88 -1.03 -5.44
N ILE A 69 0.19 -2.14 -5.19
CA ILE A 69 0.37 -3.02 -4.02
C ILE A 69 0.74 -4.45 -4.42
N GLY A 70 1.18 -4.65 -5.65
CA GLY A 70 1.61 -5.96 -6.15
C GLY A 70 3.12 -6.11 -6.18
N LYS A 71 3.60 -7.33 -6.41
CA LYS A 71 5.04 -7.59 -6.56
C LYS A 71 5.60 -6.82 -7.74
N LEU A 72 6.61 -6.00 -7.47
CA LEU A 72 7.23 -5.15 -8.46
C LEU A 72 8.32 -5.89 -9.24
N GLN A 73 8.38 -5.62 -10.54
CA GLN A 73 9.41 -6.12 -11.44
C GLN A 73 10.00 -4.95 -12.22
N SER A 74 11.32 -4.89 -12.37
CA SER A 74 12.03 -3.77 -12.99
C SER A 74 11.51 -3.40 -14.39
N ASN A 75 11.15 -4.40 -15.20
CA ASN A 75 10.62 -4.19 -16.55
C ASN A 75 9.22 -3.53 -16.58
N LYS A 76 8.50 -3.47 -15.44
CA LYS A 76 7.19 -2.84 -15.30
C LYS A 76 7.27 -1.40 -14.81
N CYS A 77 8.40 -0.97 -14.22
CA CYS A 77 8.54 0.35 -13.59
C CYS A 77 8.17 1.51 -14.53
N LYS A 78 8.55 1.43 -15.83
CA LYS A 78 8.23 2.47 -16.82
C LYS A 78 6.72 2.74 -16.95
N LYS A 79 5.89 1.71 -16.87
CA LYS A 79 4.42 1.86 -16.95
C LYS A 79 3.83 2.24 -15.60
N ILE A 80 4.38 1.68 -14.52
CA ILE A 80 3.93 1.94 -13.15
C ILE A 80 4.06 3.41 -12.78
N VAL A 81 5.19 4.05 -13.04
CA VAL A 81 5.38 5.48 -12.73
C VAL A 81 4.41 6.41 -13.44
N ARG A 82 3.81 5.97 -14.56
CA ARG A 82 2.83 6.75 -15.31
C ARG A 82 1.42 6.64 -14.75
N LEU A 83 1.05 5.45 -14.25
CA LEU A 83 -0.32 5.13 -13.83
C LEU A 83 -0.57 5.38 -12.36
N PHE A 84 0.42 5.14 -11.50
CA PHE A 84 0.24 5.13 -10.06
C PHE A 84 0.78 6.39 -9.40
N SER A 85 0.08 6.88 -8.39
CA SER A 85 0.52 7.97 -7.52
C SER A 85 1.47 7.46 -6.45
N VAL A 86 1.24 6.24 -5.99
CA VAL A 86 2.00 5.58 -4.91
C VAL A 86 2.38 4.16 -5.30
N VAL A 87 3.58 3.74 -4.92
CA VAL A 87 4.04 2.34 -4.98
C VAL A 87 4.39 1.88 -3.56
N GLU A 88 3.63 0.92 -3.04
CA GLU A 88 3.77 0.45 -1.65
C GLU A 88 4.73 -0.73 -1.47
N THR A 89 5.29 -1.24 -2.54
CA THR A 89 6.00 -2.54 -2.56
C THR A 89 7.46 -2.40 -2.96
N VAL A 90 8.13 -1.35 -2.49
CA VAL A 90 9.58 -1.20 -2.68
C VAL A 90 10.31 -2.06 -1.65
N ASP A 91 10.96 -3.11 -2.11
CA ASP A 91 11.65 -4.11 -1.27
C ASP A 91 13.17 -4.15 -1.48
N SER A 92 13.70 -3.34 -2.41
CA SER A 92 15.13 -3.29 -2.72
C SER A 92 15.55 -1.95 -3.30
N PHE A 93 16.82 -1.63 -3.18
CA PHE A 93 17.39 -0.39 -3.75
C PHE A 93 17.41 -0.43 -5.27
N GLU A 94 17.57 -1.60 -5.87
CA GLU A 94 17.56 -1.79 -7.32
C GLU A 94 16.21 -1.38 -7.91
N ILE A 95 15.12 -1.80 -7.28
CA ILE A 95 13.75 -1.42 -7.67
C ILE A 95 13.53 0.08 -7.44
N ALA A 96 13.95 0.63 -6.30
CA ALA A 96 13.83 2.05 -6.02
C ALA A 96 14.60 2.89 -7.05
N SER A 97 15.83 2.50 -7.40
CA SER A 97 16.65 3.18 -8.40
C SER A 97 16.01 3.17 -9.79
N GLU A 98 15.41 2.05 -10.19
CA GLU A 98 14.71 1.97 -11.49
C GLU A 98 13.44 2.84 -11.49
N LEU A 99 12.65 2.84 -10.40
CA LEU A 99 11.51 3.75 -10.26
C LEU A 99 11.95 5.21 -10.33
N ASN A 100 13.02 5.60 -9.62
CA ASN A 100 13.58 6.95 -9.64
C ASN A 100 13.98 7.37 -11.05
N ARG A 101 14.72 6.51 -11.75
CA ARG A 101 15.13 6.76 -13.14
C ARG A 101 13.94 6.96 -14.07
N ARG A 102 12.88 6.12 -13.94
CA ARG A 102 11.67 6.23 -14.75
C ARG A 102 10.80 7.42 -14.40
N ALA A 103 10.75 7.80 -13.13
CA ALA A 103 10.06 9.00 -12.68
C ALA A 103 10.73 10.26 -13.24
N ALA A 104 12.06 10.30 -13.24
CA ALA A 104 12.83 11.39 -13.85
C ALA A 104 12.57 11.56 -15.36
N GLU A 105 12.35 10.47 -16.11
CA GLU A 105 12.02 10.52 -17.56
C GLU A 105 10.71 11.29 -17.87
N ILE A 106 9.86 11.53 -16.86
CA ILE A 106 8.56 12.21 -17.00
C ILE A 106 8.38 13.36 -15.99
N ASP A 107 9.47 13.89 -15.44
CA ASP A 107 9.49 15.00 -14.49
C ASP A 107 8.55 14.78 -13.27
N LYS A 108 8.46 13.53 -12.79
CA LYS A 108 7.61 13.14 -11.68
C LYS A 108 8.40 12.88 -10.42
N VAL A 109 7.85 13.27 -9.26
CA VAL A 109 8.25 12.75 -7.95
C VAL A 109 7.21 11.72 -7.53
N LEU A 110 7.61 10.46 -7.46
CA LEU A 110 6.74 9.33 -7.12
C LEU A 110 6.78 9.05 -5.62
N SER A 111 5.60 8.97 -4.99
CA SER A 111 5.50 8.48 -3.61
C SER A 111 5.76 6.98 -3.54
N VAL A 112 6.60 6.57 -2.59
CA VAL A 112 6.92 5.15 -2.38
C VAL A 112 6.83 4.78 -0.91
N PHE A 113 6.44 3.52 -0.64
CA PHE A 113 6.56 2.90 0.67
C PHE A 113 7.56 1.76 0.59
N ILE A 114 8.28 1.52 1.65
CA ILE A 114 9.12 0.33 1.79
C ILE A 114 8.24 -0.80 2.31
N GLU A 115 8.23 -1.92 1.59
CA GLU A 115 7.59 -3.16 2.02
C GLU A 115 8.53 -3.90 2.97
N ILE A 116 8.03 -4.19 4.19
CA ILE A 116 8.76 -4.94 5.22
C ILE A 116 8.18 -6.34 5.34
N ASN A 117 9.03 -7.36 5.27
CA ASN A 117 8.70 -8.73 5.63
C ASN A 117 8.79 -8.92 7.14
N SER A 118 7.86 -8.30 7.86
CA SER A 118 7.83 -8.31 9.32
C SER A 118 7.54 -9.71 9.90
N GLY A 119 6.90 -10.59 9.13
CA GLY A 119 6.64 -11.98 9.51
C GLY A 119 7.80 -12.92 9.23
N ARG A 120 8.87 -12.45 8.57
CA ARG A 120 10.06 -13.25 8.20
C ARG A 120 9.72 -14.53 7.41
N GLU A 121 8.71 -14.45 6.56
CA GLU A 121 8.27 -15.56 5.71
C GLU A 121 9.09 -15.57 4.41
N GLU A 122 9.89 -16.62 4.17
CA GLU A 122 10.81 -16.70 3.02
C GLU A 122 10.13 -16.53 1.65
N GLN A 123 8.87 -16.96 1.54
CA GLN A 123 8.10 -16.87 0.29
C GLN A 123 7.49 -15.48 0.04
N LYS A 124 7.55 -14.55 1.00
CA LYS A 124 7.00 -13.20 0.86
C LYS A 124 8.05 -12.19 0.43
N SER A 125 7.58 -11.18 -0.31
CA SER A 125 8.37 -9.99 -0.63
C SER A 125 8.55 -9.11 0.62
N GLY A 126 9.40 -8.12 0.49
CA GLY A 126 9.71 -7.16 1.54
C GLY A 126 11.12 -7.32 2.07
N VAL A 127 11.72 -6.19 2.44
CA VAL A 127 13.02 -6.15 3.12
C VAL A 127 12.88 -6.70 4.54
N LEU A 128 13.91 -7.34 5.06
CA LEU A 128 13.90 -7.78 6.46
C LEU A 128 13.90 -6.57 7.42
N PRO A 129 13.29 -6.70 8.60
CA PRO A 129 13.19 -5.59 9.57
C PRO A 129 14.54 -4.95 9.92
N GLU A 130 15.60 -5.74 10.02
CA GLU A 130 16.97 -5.27 10.30
C GLU A 130 17.56 -4.41 9.18
N ASP A 131 17.20 -4.66 7.92
CA ASP A 131 17.71 -3.97 6.75
C ASP A 131 16.86 -2.75 6.34
N THR A 132 15.68 -2.56 6.98
CA THR A 132 14.70 -1.52 6.61
C THR A 132 15.29 -0.11 6.71
N VAL A 133 16.01 0.20 7.77
CA VAL A 133 16.59 1.53 8.01
C VAL A 133 17.67 1.85 6.97
N GLU A 134 18.49 0.87 6.64
CA GLU A 134 19.52 1.07 5.61
C GLU A 134 18.91 1.29 4.23
N LEU A 135 17.87 0.52 3.87
CA LEU A 135 17.14 0.76 2.64
C LEU A 135 16.48 2.15 2.63
N ALA A 136 15.89 2.58 3.74
CA ALA A 136 15.27 3.91 3.84
C ALA A 136 16.29 5.04 3.62
N LYS A 137 17.48 4.97 4.20
CA LYS A 137 18.58 5.93 3.95
C LYS A 137 18.97 6.00 2.48
N ARG A 138 19.09 4.84 1.84
CA ARG A 138 19.47 4.79 0.41
C ARG A 138 18.36 5.33 -0.48
N VAL A 139 17.09 4.98 -0.22
CA VAL A 139 15.92 5.45 -0.96
C VAL A 139 15.75 6.97 -0.81
N SER A 140 15.96 7.50 0.38
CA SER A 140 15.85 8.94 0.66
C SER A 140 16.85 9.80 -0.13
N GLY A 141 17.94 9.22 -0.63
CA GLY A 141 18.88 9.89 -1.54
C GLY A 141 18.40 10.03 -2.98
N LEU A 142 17.25 9.45 -3.35
CA LEU A 142 16.74 9.43 -4.72
C LEU A 142 15.78 10.61 -4.95
N SER A 143 16.18 11.57 -5.79
CA SER A 143 15.53 12.89 -5.95
C SER A 143 14.12 12.84 -6.57
N ASN A 144 13.81 11.82 -7.36
CA ASN A 144 12.50 11.64 -7.99
C ASN A 144 11.59 10.65 -7.24
N LEU A 145 11.98 10.27 -6.02
CA LEU A 145 11.14 9.53 -5.09
C LEU A 145 10.90 10.34 -3.83
N ARG A 146 9.73 10.12 -3.23
CA ARG A 146 9.40 10.55 -1.88
C ARG A 146 9.07 9.32 -1.04
N LEU A 147 9.88 9.05 -0.02
CA LEU A 147 9.57 8.01 0.94
C LEU A 147 8.43 8.49 1.85
N SER A 148 7.21 8.00 1.59
CA SER A 148 5.98 8.49 2.23
C SER A 148 5.38 7.50 3.21
N GLY A 149 5.90 6.29 3.30
CA GLY A 149 5.35 5.28 4.20
C GLY A 149 6.15 4.00 4.31
N LEU A 150 5.66 3.14 5.18
CA LEU A 150 6.04 1.74 5.27
C LEU A 150 4.82 0.87 5.05
N MET A 151 5.01 -0.30 4.49
CA MET A 151 3.97 -1.29 4.26
C MET A 151 4.39 -2.66 4.78
N THR A 152 3.45 -3.42 5.33
CA THR A 152 3.61 -4.87 5.52
C THR A 152 2.35 -5.62 5.15
N MET A 153 2.53 -6.79 4.53
CA MET A 153 1.41 -7.69 4.25
C MET A 153 0.93 -8.41 5.51
N GLY A 154 1.77 -8.50 6.53
CA GLY A 154 1.54 -9.34 7.69
C GLY A 154 1.49 -10.83 7.34
N PRO A 155 1.81 -11.73 8.26
CA PRO A 155 1.63 -13.16 8.09
C PRO A 155 0.15 -13.55 8.12
N ALA A 156 -0.16 -14.72 7.54
CA ALA A 156 -1.49 -15.32 7.66
C ALA A 156 -1.58 -16.08 9.00
N LEU A 157 -1.61 -15.33 10.09
CA LEU A 157 -1.74 -15.87 11.45
C LEU A 157 -3.19 -15.75 11.92
N GLU A 158 -3.61 -16.75 12.68
CA GLU A 158 -4.93 -16.76 13.34
C GLU A 158 -4.84 -16.13 14.74
N ASP A 159 -3.67 -16.22 15.39
CA ASP A 159 -3.43 -15.64 16.71
C ASP A 159 -3.28 -14.11 16.65
N PRO A 160 -4.19 -13.37 17.31
CA PRO A 160 -4.12 -11.91 17.35
C PRO A 160 -2.85 -11.36 18.02
N ASP A 161 -2.27 -12.06 18.98
CA ASP A 161 -1.09 -11.59 19.70
C ASP A 161 0.19 -11.74 18.87
N GLU A 162 0.27 -12.81 18.06
CA GLU A 162 1.33 -12.94 17.06
C GLU A 162 1.23 -11.86 15.99
N LEU A 163 0.03 -11.60 15.45
CA LEU A 163 -0.23 -10.50 14.52
C LEU A 163 0.15 -9.15 15.13
N ARG A 164 -0.20 -8.92 16.38
CA ARG A 164 0.13 -7.69 17.11
C ARG A 164 1.64 -7.45 17.17
N SER A 165 2.42 -8.50 17.45
CA SER A 165 3.88 -8.40 17.51
C SER A 165 4.49 -7.97 16.17
N VAL A 166 3.97 -8.50 15.05
CA VAL A 166 4.40 -8.17 13.69
C VAL A 166 4.05 -6.72 13.33
N PHE A 167 2.84 -6.27 13.64
CA PHE A 167 2.43 -4.89 13.36
C PHE A 167 3.18 -3.88 14.22
N ARG A 168 3.42 -4.18 15.50
CA ARG A 168 4.23 -3.37 16.41
C ARG A 168 5.68 -3.24 15.92
N LEU A 169 6.27 -4.32 15.42
CA LEU A 169 7.60 -4.26 14.82
C LEU A 169 7.65 -3.28 13.63
N THR A 170 6.64 -3.33 12.76
CA THR A 170 6.55 -2.41 11.61
C THR A 170 6.36 -0.96 12.07
N LYS A 171 5.51 -0.73 13.08
CA LYS A 171 5.31 0.60 13.68
C LYS A 171 6.60 1.15 14.29
N ASN A 172 7.34 0.33 15.02
CA ASN A 172 8.62 0.76 15.59
C ASN A 172 9.61 1.19 14.50
N LYS A 173 9.67 0.47 13.38
CA LYS A 173 10.50 0.86 12.23
C LYS A 173 10.03 2.17 11.58
N PHE A 174 8.74 2.38 11.51
CA PHE A 174 8.16 3.64 11.03
C PHE A 174 8.61 4.81 11.92
N ASP A 175 8.48 4.69 13.23
CA ASP A 175 8.87 5.73 14.18
C ASP A 175 10.38 5.99 14.18
N GLU A 176 11.17 4.92 14.10
CA GLU A 176 12.63 5.00 14.00
C GLU A 176 13.05 5.84 12.79
N ILE A 177 12.52 5.54 11.60
CA ILE A 177 12.86 6.25 10.36
C ILE A 177 12.29 7.68 10.38
N ALA A 178 11.08 7.90 10.88
CA ALA A 178 10.49 9.23 11.00
C ALA A 178 11.36 10.17 11.85
N ALA A 179 11.93 9.66 12.95
CA ALA A 179 12.79 10.42 13.84
C ALA A 179 14.15 10.80 13.22
N MET A 180 14.56 10.18 12.11
CA MET A 180 15.86 10.41 11.50
C MET A 180 15.96 11.70 10.66
N GLY A 181 14.82 12.28 10.23
CA GLY A 181 14.81 13.49 9.40
C GLY A 181 15.51 13.32 8.05
N LEU A 182 15.36 12.16 7.41
CA LEU A 182 16.02 11.84 6.14
C LEU A 182 15.53 12.77 5.00
N PRO A 183 16.40 13.11 4.01
CA PRO A 183 15.99 13.89 2.85
C PRO A 183 14.91 13.14 2.04
N ASN A 184 14.11 13.87 1.27
CA ASN A 184 13.03 13.31 0.43
C ASN A 184 12.10 12.33 1.16
N THR A 185 11.99 12.48 2.50
CA THR A 185 11.21 11.59 3.36
C THR A 185 10.14 12.39 4.09
N GLU A 186 8.90 11.94 3.97
CA GLU A 186 7.75 12.48 4.68
C GLU A 186 6.84 11.31 5.02
N LEU A 187 7.19 10.57 6.09
CA LEU A 187 6.44 9.38 6.50
C LEU A 187 5.04 9.77 7.01
N LYS A 188 4.05 9.57 6.14
CA LYS A 188 2.63 9.83 6.42
C LYS A 188 1.85 8.54 6.64
N PHE A 189 2.22 7.47 5.92
CA PHE A 189 1.41 6.27 5.85
C PHE A 189 2.11 5.07 6.47
N LEU A 190 1.42 4.43 7.39
CA LEU A 190 1.74 3.12 7.89
C LEU A 190 0.67 2.16 7.37
N SER A 191 0.98 1.48 6.25
CA SER A 191 0.05 0.64 5.50
C SER A 191 0.14 -0.79 6.01
N MET A 192 -0.77 -1.22 6.86
CA MET A 192 -0.85 -2.58 7.37
C MET A 192 -2.27 -2.96 7.76
N GLY A 193 -2.55 -4.26 7.73
CA GLY A 193 -3.88 -4.82 8.00
C GLY A 193 -4.72 -5.03 6.74
N MET A 194 -5.30 -6.22 6.66
CA MET A 194 -6.20 -6.67 5.61
C MET A 194 -7.53 -7.12 6.22
N SER A 195 -8.45 -7.63 5.40
CA SER A 195 -9.83 -7.98 5.82
C SER A 195 -9.95 -8.80 7.10
N GLY A 196 -8.99 -9.68 7.40
CA GLY A 196 -8.97 -10.48 8.62
C GLY A 196 -8.16 -9.90 9.79
N SER A 197 -7.36 -8.84 9.56
CA SER A 197 -6.38 -8.36 10.54
C SER A 197 -6.40 -6.85 10.80
N TYR A 198 -7.20 -6.07 10.04
CA TYR A 198 -7.17 -4.62 10.12
C TYR A 198 -7.50 -4.07 11.52
N LYS A 199 -8.37 -4.75 12.28
CA LYS A 199 -8.72 -4.29 13.65
C LYS A 199 -7.52 -4.35 14.59
N VAL A 200 -6.71 -5.40 14.48
CA VAL A 200 -5.44 -5.51 15.22
C VAL A 200 -4.43 -4.48 14.74
N ALA A 201 -4.33 -4.27 13.42
CA ALA A 201 -3.44 -3.26 12.84
C ALA A 201 -3.81 -1.84 13.30
N VAL A 202 -5.10 -1.50 13.39
CA VAL A 202 -5.57 -0.20 13.92
C VAL A 202 -5.13 -0.01 15.38
N GLN A 203 -5.23 -1.05 16.22
CA GLN A 203 -4.77 -1.00 17.61
C GLN A 203 -3.25 -0.80 17.71
N GLU A 204 -2.49 -1.23 16.71
CA GLU A 204 -1.03 -1.05 16.63
C GLU A 204 -0.61 0.19 15.83
N GLY A 205 -1.54 1.10 15.54
CA GLY A 205 -1.26 2.43 15.01
C GLY A 205 -1.15 2.53 13.50
N THR A 206 -1.74 1.60 12.72
CA THR A 206 -1.89 1.80 11.27
C THR A 206 -2.77 3.01 10.99
N ASN A 207 -2.48 3.73 9.91
CA ASN A 207 -3.36 4.77 9.39
C ASN A 207 -3.76 4.54 7.93
N LEU A 208 -3.44 3.37 7.36
CA LEU A 208 -3.90 2.93 6.04
C LEU A 208 -4.17 1.43 6.07
N VAL A 209 -5.43 1.02 5.88
CA VAL A 209 -5.84 -0.39 5.83
C VAL A 209 -6.25 -0.79 4.41
N ARG A 210 -5.84 -1.99 3.97
CA ARG A 210 -6.10 -2.49 2.61
C ARG A 210 -7.15 -3.60 2.64
N LEU A 211 -8.37 -3.26 2.25
CA LEU A 211 -9.49 -4.18 2.34
C LEU A 211 -9.99 -4.61 0.95
N GLY A 212 -10.11 -5.90 0.72
CA GLY A 212 -10.66 -6.48 -0.52
C GLY A 212 -11.96 -7.25 -0.25
N THR A 213 -11.84 -8.44 0.33
CA THR A 213 -12.98 -9.33 0.57
C THR A 213 -14.03 -8.74 1.52
N ARG A 214 -13.65 -7.86 2.43
CA ARG A 214 -14.58 -7.15 3.32
C ARG A 214 -15.46 -6.16 2.56
N ILE A 215 -14.94 -5.57 1.46
CA ILE A 215 -15.68 -4.64 0.59
C ILE A 215 -16.49 -5.40 -0.45
N PHE A 216 -15.83 -6.24 -1.22
CA PHE A 216 -16.38 -6.81 -2.46
C PHE A 216 -16.93 -8.24 -2.32
N GLY A 217 -16.77 -8.86 -1.14
CA GLY A 217 -17.04 -10.28 -0.98
C GLY A 217 -15.92 -11.18 -1.55
N PRO A 218 -16.16 -12.52 -1.60
CA PRO A 218 -15.21 -13.47 -2.18
C PRO A 218 -14.82 -13.10 -3.61
N ARG A 219 -13.64 -13.53 -4.02
CA ARG A 219 -13.18 -13.33 -5.41
C ARG A 219 -13.92 -14.30 -6.33
N PRO A 220 -14.26 -13.87 -7.56
CA PRO A 220 -14.79 -14.76 -8.59
C PRO A 220 -13.80 -15.82 -9.03
#